data_015c26dee390e6d419f3996500c81116
#
_entry.id   015c26dee390e6d419f3996500c81116
#
_cell.length_a   1.000
_cell.length_b   1.000
_cell.length_c   1.000
_cell.angle_alpha   90.00
_cell.angle_beta   90.00
_cell.angle_gamma   90.00
#
_symmetry.space_group_name_H-M   'P 1'
#
loop_
_entity.id
_entity.type
_entity.pdbx_description
1 polymer ?
#
loop_
_entity_poly.entity_id
_entity_poly.type
_entity_poly.pdbx_seq_one_letter_code
_entity_poly.pdbx_strand_id
1 'polypeptide(L)'
;MLCYDKRVETLVIRDLGRLDYREAWGVQLETHAAVAAGDAPPTLLLVEHPPAITFGKKGGRSNLLANEDFLASQGFSLYDIERGGDVTYHGPGQLVGYPILPIGRKVRNYLRNLEAVMVNVLAEYGLKSEGSPGYAGVWVGDEKVVAIGVAIKRNVSFHGFAMNVHTDLEHFTYIVPCGLADKSVTSLSKLTGQRVSLEEVKPKLVRAFRDVFGVQDVQHIEDEKKQEVLL
;
A
#
# COMPACT_ATOMS: atom_id res chain seq x y z
N MET A 1 -2.09 1.94 24.23
CA MET A 1 -2.66 0.58 24.37
C MET A 1 -3.80 0.45 23.40
N LEU A 2 -3.53 -0.16 22.25
CA LEU A 2 -4.43 -0.21 21.10
C LEU A 2 -5.39 -1.39 21.29
N CYS A 3 -6.68 -1.10 21.50
CA CYS A 3 -7.72 -2.11 21.64
C CYS A 3 -8.14 -2.67 20.27
N TYR A 4 -7.42 -3.66 19.81
CA TYR A 4 -7.94 -4.64 18.85
C TYR A 4 -8.61 -5.73 19.69
N ASP A 5 -9.94 -5.86 19.67
CA ASP A 5 -10.68 -6.82 20.51
C ASP A 5 -10.47 -8.29 20.13
N LYS A 6 -9.89 -8.55 18.98
CA LYS A 6 -9.35 -9.85 18.60
C LYS A 6 -7.91 -9.66 18.19
N ARG A 7 -6.97 -10.17 18.98
CA ARG A 7 -5.58 -10.29 18.57
C ARG A 7 -5.54 -11.09 17.27
N VAL A 8 -4.77 -10.63 16.30
CA VAL A 8 -4.48 -11.42 15.11
C VAL A 8 -3.52 -12.52 15.57
N GLU A 9 -4.02 -13.74 15.77
CA GLU A 9 -3.18 -14.85 16.24
C GLU A 9 -2.13 -15.16 15.19
N THR A 10 -2.54 -15.42 13.97
CA THR A 10 -1.67 -15.71 12.82
C THR A 10 -1.88 -14.71 11.71
N LEU A 11 -0.81 -14.20 11.15
CA LEU A 11 -0.80 -13.39 9.92
C LEU A 11 0.00 -14.11 8.85
N VAL A 12 -0.61 -14.31 7.71
CA VAL A 12 0.07 -14.83 6.52
C VAL A 12 0.65 -13.66 5.72
N ILE A 13 1.93 -13.75 5.36
CA ILE A 13 2.60 -12.85 4.43
C ILE A 13 2.73 -13.57 3.08
N ARG A 14 2.18 -12.96 2.03
CA ARG A 14 2.36 -13.42 0.65
C ARG A 14 3.07 -12.32 -0.14
N ASP A 15 4.24 -12.62 -0.63
CA ASP A 15 4.99 -11.73 -1.51
C ASP A 15 4.71 -12.12 -2.97
N LEU A 16 3.88 -11.31 -3.65
CA LEU A 16 3.47 -11.54 -5.04
C LEU A 16 4.56 -11.13 -6.05
N GLY A 17 5.68 -10.58 -5.56
CA GLY A 17 6.73 -10.06 -6.44
C GLY A 17 6.25 -8.89 -7.28
N ARG A 18 6.62 -8.88 -8.57
CA ARG A 18 6.13 -7.89 -9.53
C ARG A 18 4.94 -8.47 -10.28
N LEU A 19 3.77 -7.83 -10.13
CA LEU A 19 2.51 -8.34 -10.68
C LEU A 19 1.65 -7.20 -11.22
N ASP A 20 0.98 -7.43 -12.35
CA ASP A 20 0.00 -6.48 -12.90
C ASP A 20 -1.07 -6.11 -11.86
N TYR A 21 -1.55 -4.85 -11.93
CA TYR A 21 -2.52 -4.35 -10.95
C TYR A 21 -3.83 -5.15 -10.95
N ARG A 22 -4.33 -5.50 -12.14
CA ARG A 22 -5.59 -6.27 -12.30
C ARG A 22 -5.44 -7.69 -11.74
N GLU A 23 -4.31 -8.33 -12.00
CA GLU A 23 -4.03 -9.68 -11.48
C GLU A 23 -3.94 -9.64 -9.94
N ALA A 24 -3.17 -8.69 -9.40
CA ALA A 24 -3.06 -8.52 -7.94
C ALA A 24 -4.41 -8.15 -7.29
N TRP A 25 -5.25 -7.39 -8.00
CA TRP A 25 -6.60 -7.09 -7.53
C TRP A 25 -7.48 -8.35 -7.47
N GLY A 26 -7.36 -9.25 -8.45
CA GLY A 26 -7.97 -10.57 -8.42
C GLY A 26 -7.56 -11.37 -7.18
N VAL A 27 -6.25 -11.48 -6.91
CA VAL A 27 -5.70 -12.14 -5.72
C VAL A 27 -6.23 -11.50 -4.42
N GLN A 28 -6.35 -10.17 -4.36
CA GLN A 28 -6.94 -9.49 -3.21
C GLN A 28 -8.40 -9.92 -2.98
N LEU A 29 -9.22 -9.95 -4.03
CA LEU A 29 -10.64 -10.27 -3.92
C LEU A 29 -10.86 -11.73 -3.50
N GLU A 30 -10.07 -12.66 -4.03
CA GLU A 30 -10.10 -14.07 -3.63
C GLU A 30 -9.69 -14.24 -2.16
N THR A 31 -8.56 -13.65 -1.77
CA THR A 31 -8.08 -13.68 -0.38
C THR A 31 -9.09 -13.03 0.57
N HIS A 32 -9.67 -11.88 0.16
CA HIS A 32 -10.70 -11.20 0.95
C HIS A 32 -11.93 -12.08 1.14
N ALA A 33 -12.38 -12.79 0.10
CA ALA A 33 -13.53 -13.66 0.19
C ALA A 33 -13.28 -14.80 1.20
N ALA A 34 -12.11 -15.44 1.13
CA ALA A 34 -11.72 -16.52 2.04
C ALA A 34 -11.57 -16.04 3.51
N VAL A 35 -10.92 -14.90 3.73
CA VAL A 35 -10.80 -14.31 5.09
C VAL A 35 -12.15 -13.88 5.64
N ALA A 36 -13.04 -13.33 4.79
CA ALA A 36 -14.38 -12.92 5.20
C ALA A 36 -15.32 -14.09 5.51
N ALA A 37 -15.08 -15.26 4.91
CA ALA A 37 -15.77 -16.50 5.21
C ALA A 37 -15.20 -17.21 6.46
N GLY A 38 -13.99 -16.89 6.87
CA GLY A 38 -13.25 -17.58 7.93
C GLY A 38 -12.47 -18.81 7.44
N ASP A 39 -12.38 -19.00 6.13
CA ASP A 39 -11.69 -20.12 5.48
C ASP A 39 -10.18 -19.91 5.35
N ALA A 40 -9.71 -18.68 5.53
CA ALA A 40 -8.30 -18.32 5.50
C ALA A 40 -7.94 -17.36 6.65
N PRO A 41 -6.70 -17.40 7.14
CA PRO A 41 -6.21 -16.45 8.15
C PRO A 41 -6.07 -15.05 7.55
N PRO A 42 -6.02 -14.01 8.41
CA PRO A 42 -5.62 -12.66 8.02
C PRO A 42 -4.33 -12.68 7.21
N THR A 43 -4.29 -11.92 6.12
CA THR A 43 -3.19 -11.98 5.15
C THR A 43 -2.71 -10.57 4.80
N LEU A 44 -1.40 -10.38 4.72
CA LEU A 44 -0.74 -9.22 4.14
C LEU A 44 -0.13 -9.63 2.78
N LEU A 45 -0.69 -9.10 1.69
CA LEU A 45 -0.10 -9.24 0.37
C LEU A 45 0.89 -8.11 0.15
N LEU A 46 2.10 -8.42 -0.32
CA LEU A 46 3.12 -7.45 -0.72
C LEU A 46 3.33 -7.58 -2.23
N VAL A 47 3.46 -6.45 -2.92
CA VAL A 47 3.56 -6.44 -4.38
C VAL A 47 4.27 -5.17 -4.87
N GLU A 48 4.93 -5.27 -6.02
CA GLU A 48 5.37 -4.17 -6.86
C GLU A 48 4.56 -4.21 -8.17
N HIS A 49 4.01 -3.08 -8.60
CA HIS A 49 3.25 -3.01 -9.85
C HIS A 49 4.05 -2.44 -11.01
N PRO A 50 3.78 -2.85 -12.24
CA PRO A 50 4.05 -2.02 -13.43
C PRO A 50 3.33 -0.66 -13.32
N PRO A 51 3.69 0.34 -14.15
CA PRO A 51 3.05 1.64 -14.10
C PRO A 51 1.53 1.57 -14.19
N ALA A 52 0.84 2.06 -13.16
CA ALA A 52 -0.62 2.08 -13.09
C ALA A 52 -1.12 3.33 -12.37
N ILE A 53 -2.22 3.91 -12.84
CA ILE A 53 -2.95 4.98 -12.18
C ILE A 53 -4.30 4.43 -11.74
N THR A 54 -4.63 4.62 -10.47
CA THR A 54 -5.88 4.14 -9.89
C THR A 54 -6.74 5.29 -9.41
N PHE A 55 -8.02 5.27 -9.75
CA PHE A 55 -9.02 6.25 -9.31
C PHE A 55 -9.87 5.62 -8.21
N GLY A 56 -9.80 6.20 -7.02
CA GLY A 56 -10.61 5.80 -5.88
C GLY A 56 -12.00 6.46 -5.90
N LYS A 57 -12.82 6.19 -4.89
CA LYS A 57 -14.22 6.65 -4.83
C LYS A 57 -14.42 8.16 -4.88
N LYS A 58 -13.41 8.95 -4.49
CA LYS A 58 -13.44 10.43 -4.56
C LYS A 58 -12.72 10.95 -5.80
N GLY A 59 -12.00 10.07 -6.50
CA GLY A 59 -11.21 10.42 -7.66
C GLY A 59 -12.02 10.43 -8.95
N GLY A 60 -11.74 11.40 -9.77
CA GLY A 60 -12.29 11.50 -11.11
C GLY A 60 -11.21 11.74 -12.14
N ARG A 61 -11.55 11.57 -13.42
CA ARG A 61 -10.65 11.87 -14.54
C ARG A 61 -10.20 13.34 -14.57
N SER A 62 -10.91 14.24 -13.88
CA SER A 62 -10.51 15.66 -13.72
C SER A 62 -9.15 15.85 -13.03
N ASN A 63 -8.70 14.86 -12.24
CA ASN A 63 -7.41 14.86 -11.57
C ASN A 63 -6.32 14.11 -12.35
N LEU A 64 -6.62 13.67 -13.57
CA LEU A 64 -5.65 13.16 -14.53
C LEU A 64 -5.20 14.32 -15.41
N LEU A 65 -3.93 14.69 -15.33
CA LEU A 65 -3.34 15.81 -16.09
C LEU A 65 -2.81 15.37 -17.45
N ALA A 66 -2.31 14.13 -17.52
CA ALA A 66 -1.80 13.57 -18.77
C ALA A 66 -2.92 12.96 -19.62
N ASN A 67 -2.75 12.99 -20.94
CA ASN A 67 -3.66 12.35 -21.89
C ASN A 67 -3.59 10.83 -21.77
N GLU A 68 -4.73 10.13 -21.85
CA GLU A 68 -4.80 8.67 -21.70
C GLU A 68 -4.03 7.92 -22.80
N ASP A 69 -4.06 8.40 -24.06
CA ASP A 69 -3.31 7.80 -25.17
C ASP A 69 -1.79 7.92 -24.95
N PHE A 70 -1.34 9.07 -24.44
CA PHE A 70 0.05 9.26 -24.04
C PHE A 70 0.43 8.27 -22.94
N LEU A 71 -0.36 8.15 -21.90
CA LEU A 71 -0.10 7.22 -20.78
C LEU A 71 -0.06 5.77 -21.28
N ALA A 72 -0.98 5.37 -22.15
CA ALA A 72 -1.00 4.04 -22.76
C ALA A 72 0.29 3.78 -23.57
N SER A 73 0.76 4.78 -24.34
CA SER A 73 2.02 4.68 -25.10
C SER A 73 3.26 4.53 -24.21
N GLN A 74 3.19 5.02 -22.96
CA GLN A 74 4.24 4.87 -21.94
C GLN A 74 4.05 3.61 -21.07
N GLY A 75 3.11 2.74 -21.40
CA GLY A 75 2.87 1.48 -20.68
C GLY A 75 2.09 1.62 -19.37
N PHE A 76 1.39 2.73 -19.15
CA PHE A 76 0.51 2.90 -18.01
C PHE A 76 -0.83 2.23 -18.22
N SER A 77 -1.33 1.60 -17.18
CA SER A 77 -2.70 1.10 -17.09
C SER A 77 -3.55 1.98 -16.17
N LEU A 78 -4.83 2.15 -16.50
CA LEU A 78 -5.77 2.97 -15.75
C LEU A 78 -6.88 2.12 -15.16
N TYR A 79 -7.17 2.28 -13.86
CA TYR A 79 -8.18 1.46 -13.16
C TYR A 79 -9.09 2.33 -12.28
N ASP A 80 -10.41 2.14 -12.43
CA ASP A 80 -11.41 2.64 -11.48
C ASP A 80 -11.64 1.58 -10.41
N ILE A 81 -11.45 1.93 -9.15
CA ILE A 81 -11.45 0.98 -8.04
C ILE A 81 -12.19 1.52 -6.81
N GLU A 82 -12.59 0.61 -5.92
CA GLU A 82 -13.44 0.93 -4.78
C GLU A 82 -12.72 1.44 -3.53
N ARG A 83 -11.39 1.64 -3.53
CA ARG A 83 -10.67 2.18 -2.37
C ARG A 83 -11.12 3.60 -2.02
N GLY A 84 -10.94 3.97 -0.76
CA GLY A 84 -11.04 5.36 -0.34
C GLY A 84 -9.96 6.24 -0.96
N GLY A 85 -10.20 7.55 -0.96
CA GLY A 85 -9.30 8.54 -1.54
C GLY A 85 -9.58 8.82 -3.01
N ASP A 86 -8.68 9.59 -3.60
CA ASP A 86 -8.73 10.12 -4.95
C ASP A 86 -7.80 9.30 -5.88
N VAL A 87 -7.22 9.95 -6.90
CA VAL A 87 -6.25 9.36 -7.82
C VAL A 87 -4.90 9.12 -7.15
N THR A 88 -4.21 8.06 -7.55
CA THR A 88 -2.81 7.81 -7.19
C THR A 88 -2.10 7.02 -8.28
N TYR A 89 -0.77 7.03 -8.21
CA TYR A 89 0.13 6.28 -9.07
C TYR A 89 0.72 5.08 -8.33
N HIS A 90 0.89 3.98 -9.05
CA HIS A 90 1.67 2.81 -8.66
C HIS A 90 2.70 2.51 -9.74
N GLY A 91 3.90 2.04 -9.36
CA GLY A 91 4.92 1.70 -10.32
C GLY A 91 6.19 1.12 -9.72
N PRO A 92 7.20 0.84 -10.54
CA PRO A 92 8.47 0.29 -10.11
C PRO A 92 9.12 1.10 -8.98
N GLY A 93 9.70 0.38 -8.01
CA GLY A 93 10.30 0.98 -6.83
C GLY A 93 9.31 1.40 -5.74
N GLN A 94 8.01 1.12 -5.91
CA GLN A 94 6.99 1.36 -4.90
C GLN A 94 6.59 0.03 -4.23
N LEU A 95 6.72 -0.07 -2.92
CA LEU A 95 6.23 -1.20 -2.14
C LEU A 95 4.76 -1.01 -1.83
N VAL A 96 3.91 -1.83 -2.45
CA VAL A 96 2.48 -1.84 -2.20
C VAL A 96 2.13 -2.98 -1.26
N GLY A 97 1.29 -2.70 -0.27
CA GLY A 97 0.80 -3.70 0.67
C GLY A 97 -0.72 -3.68 0.79
N TYR A 98 -1.31 -4.86 0.75
CA TYR A 98 -2.74 -5.07 0.88
C TYR A 98 -3.05 -5.91 2.13
N PRO A 99 -3.27 -5.27 3.29
CA PRO A 99 -3.65 -5.99 4.50
C PRO A 99 -5.12 -6.40 4.44
N ILE A 100 -5.37 -7.68 4.41
CA ILE A 100 -6.71 -8.28 4.36
C ILE A 100 -7.01 -8.82 5.75
N LEU A 101 -7.66 -7.98 6.56
CA LEU A 101 -7.84 -8.19 8.00
C LEU A 101 -9.30 -8.02 8.42
N PRO A 102 -9.80 -8.83 9.37
CA PRO A 102 -11.12 -8.64 9.97
C PRO A 102 -11.10 -7.47 10.97
N ILE A 103 -11.29 -6.25 10.49
CA ILE A 103 -11.19 -5.01 11.30
C ILE A 103 -12.50 -4.58 11.98
N GLY A 104 -13.62 -5.22 11.65
CA GLY A 104 -14.93 -4.83 12.15
C GLY A 104 -15.31 -3.39 11.72
N ARG A 105 -15.86 -2.61 12.66
CA ARG A 105 -16.27 -1.22 12.45
C ARG A 105 -15.19 -0.19 12.83
N LYS A 106 -13.98 -0.62 13.21
CA LYS A 106 -12.90 0.23 13.78
C LYS A 106 -12.01 0.84 12.68
N VAL A 107 -12.60 1.34 11.60
CA VAL A 107 -11.87 1.85 10.40
C VAL A 107 -10.85 2.93 10.76
N ARG A 108 -11.20 3.89 11.63
CA ARG A 108 -10.28 4.96 12.03
C ARG A 108 -9.05 4.43 12.77
N ASN A 109 -9.24 3.48 13.67
CA ASN A 109 -8.13 2.86 14.40
C ASN A 109 -7.24 2.04 13.46
N TYR A 110 -7.86 1.34 12.51
CA TYR A 110 -7.14 0.59 11.49
C TYR A 110 -6.24 1.50 10.64
N LEU A 111 -6.76 2.63 10.16
CA LEU A 111 -5.96 3.60 9.41
C LEU A 111 -4.79 4.16 10.24
N ARG A 112 -5.03 4.50 11.50
CA ARG A 112 -3.96 4.95 12.43
C ARG A 112 -2.91 3.86 12.68
N ASN A 113 -3.31 2.60 12.74
CA ASN A 113 -2.37 1.50 12.88
C ASN A 113 -1.52 1.35 11.61
N LEU A 114 -2.09 1.48 10.42
CA LEU A 114 -1.31 1.48 9.17
C LEU A 114 -0.31 2.65 9.13
N GLU A 115 -0.73 3.84 9.56
CA GLU A 115 0.18 4.99 9.68
C GLU A 115 1.30 4.69 10.69
N ALA A 116 0.99 4.12 11.84
CA ALA A 116 1.98 3.76 12.87
C ALA A 116 2.98 2.71 12.37
N VAL A 117 2.54 1.71 11.60
CA VAL A 117 3.45 0.75 10.96
C VAL A 117 4.47 1.49 10.09
N MET A 118 4.01 2.40 9.23
CA MET A 118 4.88 3.12 8.31
C MET A 118 5.82 4.09 9.04
N VAL A 119 5.34 4.76 10.09
CA VAL A 119 6.17 5.61 10.95
C VAL A 119 7.29 4.79 11.60
N ASN A 120 6.99 3.59 12.09
CA ASN A 120 8.02 2.71 12.68
C ASN A 120 9.03 2.25 11.63
N VAL A 121 8.60 1.92 10.41
CA VAL A 121 9.52 1.57 9.30
C VAL A 121 10.45 2.73 8.97
N LEU A 122 9.91 3.95 8.83
CA LEU A 122 10.70 5.14 8.50
C LEU A 122 11.67 5.53 9.63
N ALA A 123 11.29 5.29 10.89
CA ALA A 123 12.15 5.50 12.04
C ALA A 123 13.40 4.62 12.02
N GLU A 124 13.34 3.38 11.47
CA GLU A 124 14.52 2.52 11.28
C GLU A 124 15.55 3.11 10.30
N TYR A 125 15.15 4.09 9.49
CA TYR A 125 16.01 4.86 8.60
C TYR A 125 16.39 6.24 9.15
N GLY A 126 16.09 6.49 10.45
CA GLY A 126 16.39 7.76 11.12
C GLY A 126 15.47 8.91 10.71
N LEU A 127 14.36 8.64 10.03
CA LEU A 127 13.43 9.65 9.54
C LEU A 127 12.32 9.91 10.56
N LYS A 128 12.13 11.18 10.92
CA LYS A 128 10.97 11.63 11.71
C LYS A 128 9.79 11.84 10.76
N SER A 129 8.78 11.02 10.91
CA SER A 129 7.58 11.04 10.06
C SER A 129 6.31 11.01 10.89
N GLU A 130 5.20 11.40 10.30
CA GLU A 130 3.90 11.43 10.97
C GLU A 130 2.73 11.14 10.02
N GLY A 131 1.62 10.64 10.59
CA GLY A 131 0.32 10.61 9.90
C GLY A 131 -0.31 12.01 9.94
N SER A 132 -1.06 12.39 8.91
CA SER A 132 -1.71 13.70 8.84
C SER A 132 -3.21 13.60 9.11
N PRO A 133 -3.76 14.39 10.06
CA PRO A 133 -5.20 14.47 10.25
C PRO A 133 -5.92 14.92 8.97
N GLY A 134 -6.89 14.10 8.51
CA GLY A 134 -7.68 14.40 7.31
C GLY A 134 -7.13 13.84 6.00
N TYR A 135 -5.87 13.45 5.96
CA TYR A 135 -5.23 12.90 4.75
C TYR A 135 -4.53 11.59 5.10
N ALA A 136 -5.15 10.45 4.77
CA ALA A 136 -4.56 9.15 5.05
C ALA A 136 -3.23 8.97 4.32
N GLY A 137 -2.17 8.70 5.10
CA GLY A 137 -0.82 8.56 4.61
C GLY A 137 0.22 8.97 5.64
N VAL A 138 1.51 8.85 5.28
CA VAL A 138 2.62 9.22 6.15
C VAL A 138 3.54 10.20 5.43
N TRP A 139 3.98 11.20 6.17
CA TRP A 139 4.68 12.37 5.69
C TRP A 139 6.00 12.57 6.42
N VAL A 140 6.98 13.12 5.72
CA VAL A 140 8.20 13.69 6.28
C VAL A 140 8.21 15.18 5.93
N GLY A 141 7.97 16.02 6.92
CA GLY A 141 7.64 17.43 6.66
C GLY A 141 6.39 17.55 5.79
N ASP A 142 6.48 18.26 4.67
CA ASP A 142 5.38 18.46 3.73
C ASP A 142 5.38 17.46 2.55
N GLU A 143 6.28 16.49 2.55
CA GLU A 143 6.41 15.51 1.48
C GLU A 143 5.81 14.15 1.87
N LYS A 144 4.86 13.66 1.07
CA LYS A 144 4.22 12.36 1.28
C LYS A 144 5.12 11.22 0.81
N VAL A 145 5.46 10.30 1.72
CA VAL A 145 6.24 9.09 1.40
C VAL A 145 5.36 7.84 1.30
N VAL A 146 4.22 7.81 2.01
CA VAL A 146 3.28 6.69 1.96
C VAL A 146 1.87 7.20 1.70
N ALA A 147 1.22 6.67 0.69
CA ALA A 147 -0.22 6.83 0.47
C ALA A 147 -0.99 5.69 1.11
N ILE A 148 -2.16 5.96 1.71
CA ILE A 148 -3.04 4.94 2.29
C ILE A 148 -4.44 5.13 1.72
N GLY A 149 -4.97 4.06 1.13
CA GLY A 149 -6.33 4.02 0.59
C GLY A 149 -6.92 2.62 0.72
N VAL A 150 -7.88 2.45 1.62
CA VAL A 150 -8.48 1.15 1.94
C VAL A 150 -9.94 1.08 1.52
N ALA A 151 -10.45 -0.13 1.37
CA ALA A 151 -11.86 -0.43 1.33
C ALA A 151 -12.20 -1.48 2.40
N ILE A 152 -13.45 -1.46 2.86
CA ILE A 152 -13.96 -2.43 3.82
C ILE A 152 -15.27 -3.02 3.29
N LYS A 153 -15.33 -4.35 3.22
CA LYS A 153 -16.52 -5.10 2.86
C LYS A 153 -16.65 -6.30 3.81
N ARG A 154 -17.85 -6.59 4.28
CA ARG A 154 -18.09 -7.67 5.25
C ARG A 154 -17.19 -7.60 6.49
N ASN A 155 -16.88 -6.40 6.99
CA ASN A 155 -15.98 -6.11 8.11
C ASN A 155 -14.50 -6.52 7.90
N VAL A 156 -14.11 -6.87 6.68
CA VAL A 156 -12.74 -7.19 6.28
C VAL A 156 -12.19 -6.09 5.38
N SER A 157 -10.94 -5.69 5.61
CA SER A 157 -10.23 -4.70 4.80
C SER A 157 -9.67 -5.31 3.51
N PHE A 158 -9.49 -4.47 2.50
CA PHE A 158 -8.71 -4.75 1.29
C PHE A 158 -8.21 -3.44 0.68
N HIS A 159 -7.41 -3.47 -0.38
CA HIS A 159 -6.47 -2.40 -0.69
C HIS A 159 -5.58 -2.09 0.52
N GLY A 160 -4.93 -0.95 0.60
CA GLY A 160 -4.03 -0.72 1.72
C GLY A 160 -3.15 0.50 1.55
N PHE A 161 -1.86 0.29 1.35
CA PHE A 161 -0.87 1.36 1.31
C PHE A 161 0.09 1.20 0.12
N ALA A 162 0.71 2.31 -0.25
CA ALA A 162 1.78 2.37 -1.24
C ALA A 162 2.90 3.25 -0.69
N MET A 163 4.07 2.65 -0.43
CA MET A 163 5.27 3.31 0.06
C MET A 163 6.24 3.55 -1.09
N ASN A 164 6.56 4.79 -1.34
CA ASN A 164 7.59 5.15 -2.30
C ASN A 164 8.97 4.83 -1.73
N VAL A 165 9.61 3.75 -2.18
CA VAL A 165 10.95 3.35 -1.71
C VAL A 165 12.02 3.98 -2.59
N HIS A 166 12.07 3.64 -3.88
CA HIS A 166 12.91 4.28 -4.90
C HIS A 166 12.13 4.57 -6.19
N THR A 167 10.84 4.85 -6.00
CA THR A 167 9.85 5.13 -7.04
C THR A 167 10.27 6.34 -7.87
N ASP A 168 10.06 6.28 -9.19
CA ASP A 168 10.14 7.44 -10.04
C ASP A 168 9.01 8.43 -9.70
N LEU A 169 9.40 9.56 -9.11
CA LEU A 169 8.46 10.56 -8.64
C LEU A 169 7.93 11.47 -9.77
N GLU A 170 8.56 11.47 -10.95
CA GLU A 170 8.09 12.24 -12.10
C GLU A 170 6.72 11.77 -12.57
N HIS A 171 6.42 10.48 -12.43
CA HIS A 171 5.13 9.91 -12.79
C HIS A 171 3.95 10.48 -11.98
N PHE A 172 4.19 11.03 -10.80
CA PHE A 172 3.16 11.73 -10.03
C PHE A 172 2.76 13.07 -10.65
N THR A 173 3.56 13.65 -11.56
CA THR A 173 3.21 14.87 -12.30
C THR A 173 2.08 14.66 -13.30
N TYR A 174 1.75 13.42 -13.64
CA TYR A 174 0.62 13.07 -14.52
C TYR A 174 -0.74 13.15 -13.84
N ILE A 175 -0.77 13.37 -12.53
CA ILE A 175 -1.99 13.42 -11.71
C ILE A 175 -1.94 14.59 -10.73
N VAL A 176 -3.10 15.01 -10.21
CA VAL A 176 -3.19 15.88 -9.02
C VAL A 176 -3.46 14.96 -7.80
N PRO A 177 -2.42 14.55 -7.05
CA PRO A 177 -2.61 13.60 -5.96
C PRO A 177 -3.49 14.21 -4.86
N CYS A 178 -4.65 13.61 -4.58
CA CYS A 178 -5.54 14.00 -3.49
C CYS A 178 -5.99 15.48 -3.48
N GLY A 179 -5.94 16.19 -4.61
CA GLY A 179 -6.34 17.60 -4.69
C GLY A 179 -5.50 18.57 -3.84
N LEU A 180 -4.31 18.18 -3.42
CA LEU A 180 -3.40 18.98 -2.59
C LEU A 180 -2.38 19.68 -3.49
N ALA A 181 -2.70 20.91 -3.91
CA ALA A 181 -1.84 21.73 -4.78
C ALA A 181 -0.52 22.13 -4.11
N ASP A 182 -0.48 22.16 -2.77
CA ASP A 182 0.65 22.71 -1.99
C ASP A 182 1.55 21.64 -1.36
N LYS A 183 1.31 20.33 -1.65
CA LYS A 183 2.06 19.23 -1.05
C LYS A 183 2.69 18.35 -2.12
N SER A 184 3.94 17.93 -1.87
CA SER A 184 4.71 17.12 -2.78
C SER A 184 4.75 15.65 -2.36
N VAL A 185 5.28 14.80 -3.24
CA VAL A 185 5.57 13.40 -2.96
C VAL A 185 7.07 13.20 -2.86
N THR A 186 7.48 12.24 -2.05
CA THR A 186 8.89 11.88 -1.88
C THR A 186 9.07 10.36 -1.85
N SER A 187 10.30 9.89 -1.77
CA SER A 187 10.64 8.48 -1.62
C SER A 187 11.67 8.28 -0.51
N LEU A 188 11.72 7.07 0.03
CA LEU A 188 12.68 6.70 1.06
C LEU A 188 14.12 6.94 0.59
N SER A 189 14.45 6.55 -0.64
CA SER A 189 15.79 6.77 -1.21
C SER A 189 16.15 8.24 -1.35
N LYS A 190 15.18 9.10 -1.73
CA LYS A 190 15.39 10.55 -1.79
C LYS A 190 15.65 11.14 -0.40
N LEU A 191 14.88 10.73 0.59
CA LEU A 191 14.99 11.21 1.97
C LEU A 191 16.30 10.79 2.66
N THR A 192 16.79 9.58 2.37
CA THR A 192 18.02 9.04 2.98
C THR A 192 19.29 9.41 2.19
N GLY A 193 19.15 9.89 0.96
CA GLY A 193 20.27 10.17 0.07
C GLY A 193 21.00 8.93 -0.48
N GLN A 194 20.42 7.74 -0.31
CA GLN A 194 20.98 6.47 -0.78
C GLN A 194 19.90 5.56 -1.35
N ARG A 195 20.27 4.69 -2.28
CA ARG A 195 19.33 3.74 -2.86
C ARG A 195 18.95 2.68 -1.83
N VAL A 196 17.67 2.59 -1.51
CA VAL A 196 17.07 1.55 -0.68
C VAL A 196 16.29 0.60 -1.56
N SER A 197 16.43 -0.70 -1.38
CA SER A 197 15.68 -1.71 -2.13
C SER A 197 14.36 -2.09 -1.45
N LEU A 198 13.41 -2.65 -2.20
CA LEU A 198 12.18 -3.19 -1.64
C LEU A 198 12.48 -4.36 -0.68
N GLU A 199 13.46 -5.18 -1.01
CA GLU A 199 13.86 -6.34 -0.20
C GLU A 199 14.41 -5.94 1.17
N GLU A 200 15.06 -4.78 1.29
CA GLU A 200 15.49 -4.23 2.58
C GLU A 200 14.32 -3.70 3.44
N VAL A 201 13.27 -3.21 2.78
CA VAL A 201 12.09 -2.64 3.47
C VAL A 201 11.12 -3.72 3.94
N LYS A 202 10.90 -4.77 3.15
CA LYS A 202 9.91 -5.82 3.44
C LYS A 202 10.04 -6.43 4.84
N PRO A 203 11.21 -6.90 5.32
CA PRO A 203 11.34 -7.48 6.65
C PRO A 203 11.08 -6.46 7.77
N LYS A 204 11.46 -5.19 7.58
CA LYS A 204 11.18 -4.10 8.53
C LYS A 204 9.68 -3.84 8.61
N LEU A 205 9.01 -3.82 7.47
CA LEU A 205 7.57 -3.66 7.36
C LEU A 205 6.82 -4.79 8.08
N VAL A 206 7.22 -6.04 7.86
CA VAL A 206 6.59 -7.21 8.52
C VAL A 206 6.76 -7.14 10.04
N ARG A 207 7.96 -6.77 10.55
CA ARG A 207 8.19 -6.58 11.99
C ARG A 207 7.30 -5.48 12.55
N ALA A 208 7.30 -4.30 11.94
CA ALA A 208 6.48 -3.18 12.38
C ALA A 208 4.99 -3.51 12.35
N PHE A 209 4.54 -4.25 11.33
CA PHE A 209 3.16 -4.70 11.21
C PHE A 209 2.77 -5.65 12.33
N ARG A 210 3.61 -6.67 12.60
CA ARG A 210 3.45 -7.60 13.72
C ARG A 210 3.31 -6.86 15.05
N ASP A 211 4.21 -5.92 15.32
CA ASP A 211 4.28 -5.23 16.60
C ASP A 211 3.08 -4.28 16.81
N VAL A 212 2.67 -3.53 15.77
CA VAL A 212 1.54 -2.60 15.85
C VAL A 212 0.20 -3.31 15.93
N PHE A 213 0.02 -4.41 15.19
CA PHE A 213 -1.23 -5.16 15.18
C PHE A 213 -1.29 -6.25 16.26
N GLY A 214 -0.19 -6.48 17.01
CA GLY A 214 -0.14 -7.47 18.08
C GLY A 214 -0.24 -8.90 17.57
N VAL A 215 0.31 -9.17 16.39
CA VAL A 215 0.34 -10.50 15.77
C VAL A 215 1.26 -11.42 16.56
N GLN A 216 0.80 -12.63 16.87
CA GLN A 216 1.58 -13.60 17.63
C GLN A 216 2.47 -14.47 16.74
N ASP A 217 1.92 -14.94 15.62
CA ASP A 217 2.60 -15.81 14.68
C ASP A 217 2.56 -15.22 13.27
N VAL A 218 3.68 -15.30 12.55
CA VAL A 218 3.80 -14.84 11.16
C VAL A 218 4.24 -16.00 10.28
N GLN A 219 3.42 -16.31 9.29
CA GLN A 219 3.70 -17.36 8.31
C GLN A 219 4.00 -16.74 6.96
N HIS A 220 5.04 -17.20 6.29
CA HIS A 220 5.40 -16.77 4.94
C HIS A 220 4.97 -17.84 3.94
N ILE A 221 4.25 -17.41 2.90
CA ILE A 221 3.89 -18.26 1.76
C ILE A 221 4.57 -17.66 0.53
N GLU A 222 5.39 -18.47 -0.14
CA GLU A 222 5.94 -18.13 -1.44
C GLU A 222 4.91 -18.46 -2.52
N ASP A 223 4.61 -17.49 -3.41
CA ASP A 223 3.79 -17.75 -4.58
C ASP A 223 4.60 -18.50 -5.64
N GLU A 224 4.10 -19.63 -6.10
CA GLU A 224 4.76 -20.50 -7.09
C GLU A 224 5.11 -19.78 -8.41
N LYS A 225 4.43 -18.67 -8.73
CA LYS A 225 4.70 -17.84 -9.92
C LYS A 225 6.04 -17.09 -9.91
N LYS A 226 6.77 -17.04 -8.78
CA LYS A 226 8.11 -16.45 -8.73
C LYS A 226 9.17 -17.26 -9.45
N GLN A 227 8.95 -18.54 -9.73
CA GLN A 227 9.96 -19.45 -10.30
C GLN A 227 10.09 -19.37 -11.84
N GLU A 228 9.12 -18.83 -12.56
CA GLU A 228 9.13 -18.80 -14.04
C GLU A 228 9.87 -17.62 -14.68
N VAL A 229 10.35 -16.64 -13.92
CA VAL A 229 11.02 -15.43 -14.46
C VAL A 229 12.56 -15.53 -14.39
N LEU A 230 13.12 -16.66 -13.96
CA LEU A 230 14.57 -16.87 -13.79
C LEU A 230 15.16 -17.92 -14.77
N LEU A 231 14.48 -18.23 -15.89
CA LEU A 231 15.03 -19.08 -16.95
C LEU A 231 15.17 -18.32 -18.27
#